data_f9c14a9668c632e6bd102fb7e59cce8c
#
_entry.id   f9c14a9668c632e6bd102fb7e59cce8c
#
_cell.length_a   1.000
_cell.length_b   1.000
_cell.length_c   1.000
_cell.angle_alpha   90.00
_cell.angle_beta   90.00
_cell.angle_gamma   90.00
#
_symmetry.space_group_name_H-M   'P 1'
#
loop_
_entity.id
_entity.type
_entity.pdbx_description
1 polymer ?
#
loop_
_entity_poly.entity_id
_entity_poly.type
_entity_poly.pdbx_seq_one_letter_code
_entity_poly.pdbx_strand_id
1 'polypeptide(L)'
;NSNGYASGIDFKINGEFVSGVESWASLSIMKTEEDIVGDSYEDINGQLIYPGYIPRPTDQRVNFSLFFQDYIPGNLNYKMHLNMIYGSGLPFGPPKSEKFEDILRIPDYRRVDIGFSAILKSEGKKSKIKFLNFLESAWISAEVFNLLDINNTVSYLWVTDVSSRQ
;
A
#
# COMPACT_ATOMS: atom_id res chain seq x y z
N ASN A 1 -9.99 26.00 -12.84
CA ASN A 1 -10.51 25.92 -11.48
C ASN A 1 -11.26 24.60 -11.32
N SER A 2 -11.14 23.95 -10.17
CA SER A 2 -11.89 22.74 -9.84
C SER A 2 -12.42 22.84 -8.39
N ASN A 3 -13.56 22.23 -8.17
CA ASN A 3 -14.09 21.98 -6.85
C ASN A 3 -13.89 20.51 -6.51
N GLY A 4 -13.46 20.19 -5.31
CA GLY A 4 -13.21 18.79 -4.94
C GLY A 4 -13.51 18.52 -3.49
N TYR A 5 -13.69 17.24 -3.18
CA TYR A 5 -13.85 16.76 -1.82
C TYR A 5 -13.10 15.46 -1.57
N ALA A 6 -12.82 15.20 -0.32
CA ALA A 6 -12.38 13.91 0.17
C ALA A 6 -13.22 13.54 1.39
N SER A 7 -13.73 12.32 1.43
CA SER A 7 -14.49 11.79 2.55
C SER A 7 -14.10 10.35 2.81
N GLY A 8 -14.12 9.93 4.07
CA GLY A 8 -13.76 8.56 4.41
C GLY A 8 -13.83 8.28 5.89
N ILE A 9 -13.50 7.04 6.22
CA ILE A 9 -13.45 6.53 7.59
C ILE A 9 -12.15 5.75 7.74
N ASP A 10 -11.42 6.05 8.82
CA ASP A 10 -10.21 5.35 9.20
C ASP A 10 -10.42 4.56 10.50
N PHE A 11 -10.05 3.29 10.47
CA PHE A 11 -10.01 2.43 11.64
C PHE A 11 -8.56 2.06 11.92
N LYS A 12 -8.15 2.17 13.16
CA LYS A 12 -6.83 1.72 13.61
C LYS A 12 -6.95 1.04 14.95
N ILE A 13 -6.31 -0.12 15.06
CA ILE A 13 -6.11 -0.83 16.31
C ILE A 13 -4.61 -1.07 16.48
N ASN A 14 -4.10 -0.83 17.67
CA ASN A 14 -2.71 -1.10 18.02
C ASN A 14 -2.61 -1.49 19.49
N GLY A 15 -1.64 -2.33 19.81
CA GLY A 15 -1.39 -2.77 21.18
C GLY A 15 -0.49 -3.99 21.26
N GLU A 16 -0.24 -4.41 22.48
CA GLU A 16 0.48 -5.64 22.78
C GLU A 16 -0.51 -6.83 22.81
N PHE A 17 -0.84 -7.38 21.63
CA PHE A 17 -1.65 -8.61 21.56
C PHE A 17 -0.88 -9.83 22.07
N VAL A 18 0.45 -9.74 21.97
CA VAL A 18 1.40 -10.66 22.58
C VAL A 18 2.29 -9.83 23.50
N SER A 19 2.43 -10.25 24.77
CA SER A 19 3.17 -9.49 25.76
C SER A 19 4.61 -9.19 25.33
N GLY A 20 5.00 -7.91 25.37
CA GLY A 20 6.33 -7.43 25.00
C GLY A 20 6.55 -7.20 23.50
N VAL A 21 5.51 -7.32 22.65
CA VAL A 21 5.59 -6.97 21.23
C VAL A 21 4.35 -6.25 20.78
N GLU A 22 4.55 -5.10 20.13
CA GLU A 22 3.45 -4.32 19.56
C GLU A 22 3.03 -4.86 18.21
N SER A 23 1.74 -4.87 17.97
CA SER A 23 1.13 -5.18 16.68
C SER A 23 0.07 -4.14 16.37
N TRP A 24 -0.21 -3.93 15.09
CA TRP A 24 -1.22 -2.96 14.68
C TRP A 24 -1.90 -3.38 13.38
N ALA A 25 -3.12 -2.91 13.20
CA ALA A 25 -3.85 -2.98 11.94
C ALA A 25 -4.53 -1.65 11.67
N SER A 26 -4.60 -1.26 10.41
CA SER A 26 -5.33 -0.09 9.96
C SER A 26 -6.14 -0.41 8.71
N LEU A 27 -7.34 0.15 8.63
CA LEU A 27 -8.23 0.09 7.48
C LEU A 27 -8.73 1.51 7.20
N SER A 28 -8.48 1.98 5.98
CA SER A 28 -8.96 3.26 5.47
C SER A 28 -9.91 3.00 4.32
N ILE A 29 -11.10 3.57 4.40
CA ILE A 29 -12.09 3.56 3.31
C ILE A 29 -12.38 4.99 2.97
N MET A 30 -12.00 5.42 1.76
CA MET A 30 -12.11 6.81 1.36
C MET A 30 -12.59 6.98 -0.08
N LYS A 31 -13.10 8.16 -0.36
CA LYS A 31 -13.47 8.62 -1.69
C LYS A 31 -12.96 10.05 -1.86
N THR A 32 -12.29 10.31 -2.98
CA THR A 32 -11.88 11.67 -3.35
C THR A 32 -12.20 11.95 -4.80
N GLU A 33 -12.92 13.02 -5.04
CA GLU A 33 -13.40 13.42 -6.36
C GLU A 33 -13.18 14.91 -6.59
N GLU A 34 -13.14 15.29 -7.85
CA GLU A 34 -13.10 16.69 -8.28
C GLU A 34 -14.06 16.94 -9.43
N ASP A 35 -14.66 18.12 -9.46
CA ASP A 35 -15.48 18.64 -10.53
C ASP A 35 -14.69 19.80 -11.18
N ILE A 36 -14.38 19.67 -12.46
CA ILE A 36 -13.58 20.64 -13.21
C ILE A 36 -14.53 21.65 -13.82
N VAL A 37 -14.40 22.91 -13.41
CA VAL A 37 -15.30 23.97 -13.88
C VAL A 37 -15.14 24.19 -15.38
N GLY A 38 -16.22 23.98 -16.12
CA GLY A 38 -16.30 24.22 -17.57
C GLY A 38 -15.85 23.04 -18.42
N ASP A 39 -15.68 21.86 -17.82
CA ASP A 39 -15.50 20.63 -18.57
C ASP A 39 -16.82 20.20 -19.21
N SER A 40 -16.81 19.94 -20.49
CA SER A 40 -17.94 19.42 -21.22
C SER A 40 -17.44 18.77 -22.51
N TYR A 41 -18.14 17.77 -22.97
CA TYR A 41 -17.87 17.11 -24.24
C TYR A 41 -19.17 16.80 -24.99
N GLU A 42 -19.07 16.66 -26.29
CA GLU A 42 -20.20 16.23 -27.12
C GLU A 42 -20.21 14.70 -27.25
N ASP A 43 -21.36 14.09 -26.98
CA ASP A 43 -21.55 12.67 -27.23
C ASP A 43 -21.69 12.38 -28.74
N ILE A 44 -21.82 11.09 -29.08
CA ILE A 44 -22.00 10.64 -30.48
C ILE A 44 -23.27 11.20 -31.16
N ASN A 45 -24.22 11.74 -30.42
CA ASN A 45 -25.45 12.34 -30.89
C ASN A 45 -25.37 13.87 -30.96
N GLY A 46 -24.21 14.47 -30.65
CA GLY A 46 -24.03 15.91 -30.57
C GLY A 46 -24.63 16.56 -29.33
N GLN A 47 -24.92 15.78 -28.30
CA GLN A 47 -25.42 16.30 -27.04
C GLN A 47 -24.26 16.68 -26.12
N LEU A 48 -24.31 17.90 -25.55
CA LEU A 48 -23.32 18.38 -24.61
C LEU A 48 -23.49 17.69 -23.25
N ILE A 49 -22.46 16.98 -22.82
CA ILE A 49 -22.40 16.25 -21.54
C ILE A 49 -21.46 16.98 -20.58
N TYR A 50 -21.87 17.13 -19.34
CA TYR A 50 -21.06 17.63 -18.23
C TYR A 50 -20.72 16.47 -17.30
N PRO A 51 -19.43 16.10 -17.15
CA PRO A 51 -19.02 14.93 -16.39
C PRO A 51 -19.34 15.00 -14.89
N GLY A 52 -19.30 16.21 -14.32
CA GLY A 52 -19.46 16.42 -12.89
C GLY A 52 -18.26 15.89 -12.09
N TYR A 53 -18.55 15.28 -10.94
CA TYR A 53 -17.49 14.78 -10.07
C TYR A 53 -16.83 13.53 -10.63
N ILE A 54 -15.51 13.60 -10.87
CA ILE A 54 -14.67 12.52 -11.35
C ILE A 54 -13.64 12.12 -10.28
N PRO A 55 -13.21 10.84 -10.22
CA PRO A 55 -12.19 10.39 -9.27
C PRO A 55 -10.86 11.14 -9.47
N ARG A 56 -10.28 11.63 -8.39
CA ARG A 56 -8.92 12.19 -8.43
C ARG A 56 -7.88 11.09 -8.63
N PRO A 57 -6.70 11.39 -9.20
CA PRO A 57 -5.62 10.42 -9.34
C PRO A 57 -5.19 9.74 -8.03
N THR A 58 -5.50 10.35 -6.89
CA THR A 58 -5.22 9.84 -5.54
C THR A 58 -6.39 9.07 -4.90
N ASP A 59 -7.48 8.80 -5.67
CA ASP A 59 -8.68 8.13 -5.17
C ASP A 59 -8.43 6.63 -4.96
N GLN A 60 -7.75 6.29 -3.87
CA GLN A 60 -7.59 4.92 -3.41
C GLN A 60 -8.72 4.56 -2.44
N ARG A 61 -9.68 3.77 -2.90
CA ARG A 61 -10.95 3.50 -2.17
C ARG A 61 -10.76 2.73 -0.89
N VAL A 62 -9.83 1.78 -0.86
CA VAL A 62 -9.56 0.94 0.30
C VAL A 62 -8.06 0.81 0.47
N ASN A 63 -7.58 1.05 1.68
CA ASN A 63 -6.21 0.79 2.09
C ASN A 63 -6.24 0.00 3.40
N PHE A 64 -5.55 -1.13 3.42
CA PHE A 64 -5.42 -1.98 4.60
C PHE A 64 -3.94 -2.28 4.85
N SER A 65 -3.53 -2.17 6.10
CA SER A 65 -2.20 -2.54 6.54
C SER A 65 -2.27 -3.27 7.88
N LEU A 66 -1.54 -4.34 7.99
CA LEU A 66 -1.40 -5.14 9.22
C LEU A 66 0.08 -5.39 9.46
N PHE A 67 0.51 -5.15 10.68
CA PHE A 67 1.78 -5.61 11.22
C PHE A 67 1.54 -6.41 12.49
N PHE A 68 1.86 -7.68 12.46
CA PHE A 68 1.69 -8.58 13.58
C PHE A 68 3.04 -9.22 13.94
N GLN A 69 3.36 -9.24 15.23
CA GLN A 69 4.56 -9.93 15.71
C GLN A 69 4.20 -10.88 16.85
N ASP A 70 4.99 -11.94 16.93
CA ASP A 70 4.91 -12.91 18.01
C ASP A 70 6.29 -13.52 18.29
N TYR A 71 6.45 -14.08 19.49
CA TYR A 71 7.60 -14.90 19.82
C TYR A 71 7.39 -16.34 19.36
N ILE A 72 8.47 -17.02 19.06
CA ILE A 72 8.41 -18.47 18.87
C ILE A 72 7.98 -19.14 20.19
N PRO A 73 6.97 -20.01 20.18
CA PRO A 73 6.52 -20.68 21.39
C PRO A 73 7.66 -21.33 22.16
N GLY A 74 7.77 -21.00 23.46
CA GLY A 74 8.80 -21.51 24.35
C GLY A 74 10.18 -20.86 24.24
N ASN A 75 10.36 -19.86 23.35
CA ASN A 75 11.66 -19.19 23.22
C ASN A 75 11.57 -17.70 22.89
N LEU A 76 11.66 -16.85 23.89
CA LEU A 76 11.60 -15.39 23.74
C LEU A 76 12.81 -14.76 23.02
N ASN A 77 13.83 -15.54 22.68
CA ASN A 77 14.96 -15.00 21.90
C ASN A 77 14.67 -14.92 20.40
N TYR A 78 13.58 -15.52 19.95
CA TYR A 78 13.19 -15.54 18.55
C TYR A 78 11.83 -14.90 18.39
N LYS A 79 11.75 -13.95 17.45
CA LYS A 79 10.51 -13.31 17.03
C LYS A 79 10.26 -13.57 15.56
N MET A 80 8.99 -13.64 15.21
CA MET A 80 8.54 -13.58 13.83
C MET A 80 7.57 -12.43 13.68
N HIS A 81 7.52 -11.86 12.49
CA HIS A 81 6.53 -10.85 12.14
C HIS A 81 5.93 -11.12 10.77
N LEU A 82 4.70 -10.71 10.64
CA LEU A 82 3.92 -10.72 9.41
C LEU A 82 3.54 -9.28 9.09
N ASN A 83 3.80 -8.86 7.86
CA ASN A 83 3.35 -7.60 7.33
C ASN A 83 2.43 -7.85 6.14
N MET A 84 1.23 -7.27 6.15
CA MET A 84 0.27 -7.38 5.05
C MET A 84 -0.13 -5.97 4.60
N ILE A 85 -0.11 -5.76 3.29
CA ILE A 85 -0.50 -4.50 2.67
C ILE A 85 -1.48 -4.81 1.54
N TYR A 86 -2.60 -4.11 1.55
CA TYR A 86 -3.59 -4.09 0.48
C TYR A 86 -3.96 -2.66 0.15
N GLY A 87 -3.99 -2.33 -1.12
CA GLY A 87 -4.48 -1.05 -1.61
C GLY A 87 -5.31 -1.24 -2.87
N SER A 88 -6.54 -0.72 -2.89
CA SER A 88 -7.34 -0.73 -4.10
C SER A 88 -6.68 0.09 -5.21
N GLY A 89 -6.94 -0.28 -6.46
CA GLY A 89 -6.32 0.35 -7.61
C GLY A 89 -6.62 1.85 -7.72
N LEU A 90 -5.58 2.62 -8.04
CA LEU A 90 -5.68 4.05 -8.31
C LEU A 90 -6.28 4.31 -9.70
N PRO A 91 -7.06 5.38 -9.89
CA PRO A 91 -7.52 5.81 -11.20
C PRO A 91 -6.35 6.24 -12.09
N PHE A 92 -6.43 5.91 -13.36
CA PHE A 92 -5.52 6.39 -14.38
C PHE A 92 -6.23 6.48 -15.72
N GLY A 93 -5.66 7.22 -16.68
CA GLY A 93 -6.18 7.34 -18.02
C GLY A 93 -5.08 7.65 -19.02
N PRO A 94 -5.37 7.63 -20.33
CA PRO A 94 -4.41 7.99 -21.37
C PRO A 94 -3.93 9.43 -21.20
N PRO A 95 -2.63 9.72 -21.44
CA PRO A 95 -2.06 11.05 -21.15
C PRO A 95 -2.57 12.17 -22.05
N LYS A 96 -3.29 11.83 -23.15
CA LYS A 96 -3.85 12.80 -24.11
C LYS A 96 -5.38 12.82 -24.13
N SER A 97 -6.05 11.96 -23.36
CA SER A 97 -7.49 12.02 -23.18
C SER A 97 -7.87 13.02 -22.10
N GLU A 98 -9.06 13.55 -22.21
CA GLU A 98 -9.63 14.34 -21.13
C GLU A 98 -9.81 13.48 -19.87
N LYS A 99 -9.64 14.07 -18.70
CA LYS A 99 -9.62 13.35 -17.40
C LYS A 99 -10.89 12.54 -17.12
N PHE A 100 -11.97 12.83 -17.76
CA PHE A 100 -13.28 12.21 -17.57
C PHE A 100 -13.63 11.12 -18.58
N GLU A 101 -12.89 11.03 -19.72
CA GLU A 101 -13.27 10.12 -20.81
C GLU A 101 -12.95 8.65 -20.51
N ASP A 102 -11.74 8.36 -20.11
CA ASP A 102 -11.25 6.99 -19.95
C ASP A 102 -10.67 6.75 -18.58
N ILE A 103 -11.53 6.77 -17.56
CA ILE A 103 -11.08 6.49 -16.19
C ILE A 103 -11.01 4.98 -15.97
N LEU A 104 -9.79 4.46 -16.05
CA LEU A 104 -9.44 3.09 -15.71
C LEU A 104 -8.92 3.03 -14.27
N ARG A 105 -8.81 1.83 -13.71
CA ARG A 105 -8.12 1.60 -12.44
C ARG A 105 -7.03 0.57 -12.63
N ILE A 106 -5.85 0.83 -12.05
CA ILE A 106 -4.80 -0.18 -11.97
C ILE A 106 -5.29 -1.34 -11.09
N PRO A 107 -4.78 -2.57 -11.27
CA PRO A 107 -5.06 -3.67 -10.37
C PRO A 107 -4.71 -3.35 -8.93
N ASP A 108 -5.43 -3.96 -7.99
CA ASP A 108 -5.17 -3.79 -6.56
C ASP A 108 -3.76 -4.23 -6.20
N TYR A 109 -3.11 -3.43 -5.36
CA TYR A 109 -1.82 -3.76 -4.79
C TYR A 109 -1.99 -4.71 -3.60
N ARG A 110 -1.22 -5.80 -3.57
CA ARG A 110 -1.24 -6.78 -2.49
C ARG A 110 0.17 -7.24 -2.20
N ARG A 111 0.56 -7.24 -0.93
CA ARG A 111 1.86 -7.75 -0.51
C ARG A 111 1.76 -8.37 0.87
N VAL A 112 2.42 -9.50 1.03
CA VAL A 112 2.61 -10.17 2.30
C VAL A 112 4.11 -10.39 2.49
N ASP A 113 4.65 -9.90 3.60
CA ASP A 113 6.04 -10.08 3.99
C ASP A 113 6.10 -10.89 5.28
N ILE A 114 7.10 -11.72 5.42
CA ILE A 114 7.36 -12.46 6.65
C ILE A 114 8.81 -12.26 7.08
N GLY A 115 9.00 -11.97 8.35
CA GLY A 115 10.32 -11.78 8.89
C GLY A 115 10.56 -12.61 10.15
N PHE A 116 11.83 -12.87 10.38
CA PHE A 116 12.31 -13.61 11.52
C PHE A 116 13.49 -12.88 12.16
N SER A 117 13.49 -12.78 13.48
CA SER A 117 14.56 -12.11 14.23
C SER A 117 15.05 -13.01 15.37
N ALA A 118 16.35 -13.01 15.59
CA ALA A 118 16.99 -13.75 16.66
C ALA A 118 17.87 -12.83 17.52
N ILE A 119 17.74 -12.92 18.83
CA ILE A 119 18.62 -12.22 19.77
C ILE A 119 19.89 -13.04 19.92
N LEU A 120 21.02 -12.47 19.52
CA LEU A 120 22.36 -13.05 19.68
C LEU A 120 22.99 -12.70 21.01
N LYS A 121 22.64 -11.53 21.55
CA LYS A 121 23.04 -11.07 22.88
C LYS A 121 21.98 -10.18 23.48
N SER A 122 21.53 -10.51 24.67
CA SER A 122 20.67 -9.67 25.51
C SER A 122 21.52 -8.78 26.42
N GLU A 123 20.97 -7.62 26.76
CA GLU A 123 21.56 -6.71 27.74
C GLU A 123 21.85 -7.43 29.07
N GLY A 124 22.98 -7.12 29.67
CA GLY A 124 23.42 -7.70 30.93
C GLY A 124 23.84 -9.18 30.90
N LYS A 125 23.71 -9.89 29.76
CA LYS A 125 24.09 -11.30 29.61
C LYS A 125 25.32 -11.46 28.73
N LYS A 126 26.16 -12.45 29.03
CA LYS A 126 27.27 -12.84 28.16
C LYS A 126 26.76 -13.64 26.97
N SER A 127 27.20 -13.28 25.77
CA SER A 127 26.91 -14.06 24.57
C SER A 127 27.81 -15.29 24.48
N LYS A 128 27.28 -16.35 23.88
CA LYS A 128 28.10 -17.52 23.46
C LYS A 128 29.14 -17.16 22.42
N ILE A 129 28.88 -16.12 21.62
CA ILE A 129 29.81 -15.58 20.64
C ILE A 129 30.67 -14.52 21.32
N LYS A 130 31.90 -14.89 21.64
CA LYS A 130 32.84 -14.04 22.42
C LYS A 130 33.01 -12.65 21.83
N PHE A 131 33.06 -12.54 20.50
CA PHE A 131 33.16 -11.27 19.79
C PHE A 131 32.03 -10.29 20.07
N LEU A 132 30.81 -10.78 20.37
CA LEU A 132 29.67 -9.91 20.65
C LEU A 132 29.68 -9.37 22.10
N ASN A 133 30.60 -9.80 22.96
CA ASN A 133 30.57 -9.38 24.35
C ASN A 133 30.98 -7.93 24.60
N PHE A 134 31.56 -7.23 23.59
CA PHE A 134 31.83 -5.80 23.67
C PHE A 134 30.56 -4.96 23.39
N LEU A 135 29.51 -5.55 22.76
CA LEU A 135 28.23 -4.90 22.53
C LEU A 135 27.36 -5.01 23.76
N GLU A 136 26.44 -4.08 23.95
CA GLU A 136 25.42 -4.14 24.99
C GLU A 136 24.33 -5.16 24.64
N SER A 137 23.84 -5.09 23.41
CA SER A 137 22.88 -6.03 22.81
C SER A 137 23.19 -6.29 21.34
N ALA A 138 22.74 -7.43 20.81
CA ALA A 138 22.86 -7.75 19.39
C ALA A 138 21.72 -8.66 18.94
N TRP A 139 21.17 -8.40 17.78
CA TRP A 139 20.17 -9.25 17.11
C TRP A 139 20.47 -9.36 15.62
N ILE A 140 19.91 -10.38 14.99
CA ILE A 140 19.93 -10.58 13.55
C ILE A 140 18.48 -10.75 13.07
N SER A 141 18.17 -10.19 11.91
CA SER A 141 16.87 -10.35 11.26
C SER A 141 17.06 -10.77 9.81
N ALA A 142 16.12 -11.57 9.34
CA ALA A 142 15.95 -11.91 7.93
C ALA A 142 14.48 -11.71 7.57
N GLU A 143 14.21 -11.19 6.37
CA GLU A 143 12.86 -10.90 5.91
C GLU A 143 12.70 -11.34 4.46
N VAL A 144 11.54 -11.91 4.14
CA VAL A 144 11.13 -12.26 2.78
C VAL A 144 10.00 -11.33 2.40
N PHE A 145 10.27 -10.46 1.43
CA PHE A 145 9.29 -9.56 0.85
C PHE A 145 8.49 -10.26 -0.23
N ASN A 146 7.21 -9.90 -0.33
CA ASN A 146 6.29 -10.43 -1.33
C ASN A 146 6.24 -11.95 -1.33
N LEU A 147 6.03 -12.55 -0.15
CA LEU A 147 6.02 -14.00 0.08
C LEU A 147 5.11 -14.77 -0.87
N LEU A 148 4.03 -14.15 -1.33
CA LEU A 148 3.05 -14.76 -2.24
C LEU A 148 3.40 -14.57 -3.72
N ASP A 149 4.53 -13.94 -4.03
CA ASP A 149 5.00 -13.66 -5.40
C ASP A 149 3.94 -12.99 -6.30
N ILE A 150 3.20 -12.04 -5.72
CA ILE A 150 2.16 -11.31 -6.45
C ILE A 150 2.80 -10.27 -7.35
N ASN A 151 2.49 -10.32 -8.64
CA ASN A 151 2.90 -9.33 -9.62
C ASN A 151 2.07 -8.06 -9.48
N ASN A 152 2.56 -7.10 -8.70
CA ASN A 152 1.89 -5.82 -8.49
C ASN A 152 2.18 -4.86 -9.64
N THR A 153 1.13 -4.31 -10.24
CA THR A 153 1.24 -3.28 -11.26
C THR A 153 1.52 -1.93 -10.62
N VAL A 154 2.64 -1.32 -10.95
CA VAL A 154 3.04 -0.01 -10.41
C VAL A 154 2.58 1.13 -11.31
N SER A 155 2.70 0.95 -12.64
CA SER A 155 2.22 1.91 -13.63
C SER A 155 2.05 1.25 -15.00
N TYR A 156 1.45 1.99 -15.95
CA TYR A 156 1.37 1.61 -17.35
C TYR A 156 2.21 2.55 -18.19
N LEU A 157 2.87 2.00 -19.20
CA LEU A 157 3.55 2.76 -20.23
C LEU A 157 2.63 2.86 -21.45
N TRP A 158 2.32 4.09 -21.84
CA TRP A 158 1.57 4.37 -23.06
C TRP A 158 2.51 4.40 -24.27
N VAL A 159 2.28 3.49 -25.21
CA VAL A 159 3.07 3.42 -26.44
C VAL A 159 2.18 3.85 -27.62
N THR A 160 2.61 4.89 -28.34
CA THR A 160 1.93 5.28 -29.56
C THR A 160 2.48 4.46 -30.72
N ASP A 161 1.63 3.65 -31.34
CA ASP A 161 2.00 2.98 -32.59
C ASP A 161 1.96 3.98 -33.74
N VAL A 162 3.13 4.23 -34.34
CA VAL A 162 3.30 5.19 -35.46
C VAL A 162 3.02 4.53 -36.81
N SER A 163 2.88 3.18 -36.84
CA SER A 163 2.71 2.42 -38.08
C SER A 163 1.31 2.51 -38.71
N SER A 164 0.32 3.01 -37.96
CA SER A 164 -1.07 3.10 -38.40
C SER A 164 -1.48 4.44 -39.00
N ARG A 165 -0.53 5.30 -39.39
CA ARG A 165 -0.83 6.48 -40.25
C ARG A 165 -0.88 6.03 -41.69
N GLN A 166 -2.01 5.53 -42.16
CA GLN A 166 -2.42 5.58 -43.57
C GLN A 166 -3.42 6.72 -43.75
#